data_e52849f2fcc2084e5b85bc32fe9d0197
#
_entry.id   e52849f2fcc2084e5b85bc32fe9d0197
#
_cell.length_a   1.000
_cell.length_b   1.000
_cell.length_c   1.000
_cell.angle_alpha   90.00
_cell.angle_beta   90.00
_cell.angle_gamma   90.00
#
_symmetry.space_group_name_H-M   'P 1'
#
loop_
_entity.id
_entity.type
_entity.pdbx_description
1 polymer ?
#
loop_
_entity_poly.entity_id
_entity_poly.type
_entity_poly.pdbx_seq_one_letter_code
_entity_poly.pdbx_strand_id
1 'polypeptide(L)'
;VYSEIRQLGGTLQINSEEGKGSEFIIRLPFTLAVTQAVFVKIGETSFAVPIASVQGVGRIGRTELDTQLAGENPVFAYAGEDYAIHDLGRLIGHGTAKAADSLQMPLLLARSGDLRAAICVDQVMGSREIVVKPVGPQVNSIPGIFGPTIMGDGRVVMILDVAPLVRRFNVIRREDAPVVPVAAPEVKRIPAVMVVDDSITMRKVT
;
A
#
# COMPACT_ATOMS: atom_id res chain seq x y z
N VAL A 1 -4.42 -12.68 29.14
CA VAL A 1 -3.16 -12.01 29.56
C VAL A 1 -2.00 -12.39 28.65
N TYR A 2 -1.66 -13.70 28.47
CA TYR A 2 -0.52 -14.11 27.62
C TYR A 2 -0.68 -13.68 26.16
N SER A 3 -1.87 -13.88 25.58
CA SER A 3 -2.21 -13.47 24.19
C SER A 3 -2.11 -11.95 23.99
N GLU A 4 -2.55 -11.18 24.97
CA GLU A 4 -2.52 -9.72 24.94
C GLU A 4 -1.09 -9.17 25.02
N ILE A 5 -0.25 -9.77 25.90
CA ILE A 5 1.17 -9.41 26.01
C ILE A 5 1.88 -9.68 24.70
N ARG A 6 1.61 -10.82 24.04
CA ARG A 6 2.16 -11.15 22.71
C ARG A 6 1.65 -10.22 21.60
N GLN A 7 0.38 -9.82 21.63
CA GLN A 7 -0.15 -8.83 20.69
C GLN A 7 0.52 -7.47 20.81
N LEU A 8 0.96 -7.11 22.02
CA LEU A 8 1.75 -5.91 22.29
C LEU A 8 3.24 -6.08 21.95
N GLY A 9 3.64 -7.22 21.35
CA GLY A 9 5.05 -7.52 21.04
C GLY A 9 5.89 -7.87 22.28
N GLY A 10 5.26 -8.13 23.40
CA GLY A 10 5.93 -8.42 24.67
C GLY A 10 6.20 -9.90 24.91
N THR A 11 6.92 -10.19 25.98
CA THR A 11 7.18 -11.52 26.48
C THR A 11 6.76 -11.67 27.94
N LEU A 12 6.20 -12.84 28.29
CA LEU A 12 5.89 -13.23 29.66
C LEU A 12 6.76 -14.41 30.05
N GLN A 13 7.47 -14.29 31.14
CA GLN A 13 8.21 -15.36 31.79
C GLN A 13 7.62 -15.62 33.17
N ILE A 14 7.46 -16.87 33.52
CA ILE A 14 6.91 -17.27 34.83
C ILE A 14 7.95 -18.15 35.51
N ASN A 15 8.37 -17.77 36.69
CA ASN A 15 9.23 -18.54 37.57
C ASN A 15 8.39 -18.95 38.79
N SER A 16 8.37 -20.20 39.14
CA SER A 16 7.61 -20.70 40.33
C SER A 16 8.47 -21.66 41.12
N GLU A 17 8.51 -21.46 42.42
CA GLU A 17 9.22 -22.32 43.36
C GLU A 17 8.28 -22.73 44.50
N GLU A 18 8.19 -24.02 44.74
CA GLU A 18 7.29 -24.57 45.76
C GLU A 18 7.64 -24.03 47.15
N GLY A 19 6.66 -23.54 47.91
CA GLY A 19 6.84 -22.91 49.19
C GLY A 19 7.38 -21.48 49.19
N LYS A 20 7.80 -20.95 48.04
CA LYS A 20 8.31 -19.57 47.91
C LYS A 20 7.39 -18.67 47.08
N GLY A 21 6.55 -19.25 46.23
CA GLY A 21 5.59 -18.51 45.42
C GLY A 21 5.94 -18.45 43.92
N SER A 22 5.27 -17.57 43.18
CA SER A 22 5.42 -17.42 41.73
C SER A 22 5.75 -15.97 41.34
N GLU A 23 6.70 -15.79 40.48
CA GLU A 23 7.13 -14.51 39.91
C GLU A 23 6.71 -14.45 38.44
N PHE A 24 6.06 -13.34 38.06
CA PHE A 24 5.65 -13.04 36.68
C PHE A 24 6.49 -11.90 36.15
N ILE A 25 7.35 -12.16 35.17
CA ILE A 25 8.18 -11.17 34.51
C ILE A 25 7.57 -10.82 33.17
N ILE A 26 7.01 -9.61 33.06
CA ILE A 26 6.44 -9.08 31.83
C ILE A 26 7.43 -8.09 31.22
N ARG A 27 7.89 -8.35 30.01
CA ARG A 27 8.68 -7.42 29.23
C ARG A 27 7.85 -6.94 28.05
N LEU A 28 7.61 -5.63 28.00
CA LEU A 28 6.90 -4.96 26.91
C LEU A 28 7.90 -4.06 26.17
N PRO A 29 7.88 -4.04 24.81
CA PRO A 29 8.65 -3.05 24.08
C PRO A 29 8.09 -1.68 24.41
N PHE A 30 8.94 -0.77 24.88
CA PHE A 30 8.57 0.61 25.22
C PHE A 30 8.46 1.51 23.99
N THR A 31 8.66 0.98 22.81
CA THR A 31 8.56 1.71 21.56
C THR A 31 7.10 1.73 21.09
N LEU A 32 6.36 2.73 21.52
CA LEU A 32 5.32 3.28 20.66
C LEU A 32 6.04 3.59 19.35
N ALA A 33 5.63 2.95 18.24
CA ALA A 33 6.15 3.29 16.93
C ALA A 33 5.62 4.68 16.56
N VAL A 34 6.20 5.71 17.18
CA VAL A 34 5.93 7.10 16.86
C VAL A 34 6.68 7.40 15.58
N THR A 35 5.96 7.82 14.57
CA THR A 35 6.53 8.27 13.30
C THR A 35 5.86 9.56 12.87
N GLN A 36 6.53 10.34 12.03
CA GLN A 36 5.90 11.49 11.41
C GLN A 36 5.22 11.08 10.11
N ALA A 37 4.04 11.62 9.85
CA ALA A 37 3.32 11.40 8.62
C ALA A 37 2.75 12.69 8.06
N VAL A 38 2.71 12.79 6.74
CA VAL A 38 2.00 13.84 6.01
C VAL A 38 0.54 13.41 5.86
N PHE A 39 -0.38 14.29 6.25
CA PHE A 39 -1.80 14.05 6.10
C PHE A 39 -2.27 14.62 4.77
N VAL A 40 -3.02 13.81 4.05
CA VAL A 40 -3.63 14.17 2.76
C VAL A 40 -5.12 13.86 2.77
N LYS A 41 -5.89 14.55 1.94
CA LYS A 41 -7.34 14.38 1.80
C LYS A 41 -7.68 13.94 0.38
N ILE A 42 -8.62 13.00 0.26
CA ILE A 42 -9.29 12.59 -0.97
C ILE A 42 -10.79 12.58 -0.70
N GLY A 43 -11.55 13.46 -1.35
CA GLY A 43 -12.93 13.70 -1.01
C GLY A 43 -13.06 14.13 0.46
N GLU A 44 -13.86 13.44 1.24
CA GLU A 44 -14.03 13.70 2.67
C GLU A 44 -13.12 12.84 3.55
N THR A 45 -12.34 11.90 2.97
CA THR A 45 -11.52 10.97 3.71
C THR A 45 -10.07 11.45 3.82
N SER A 46 -9.52 11.37 5.03
CA SER A 46 -8.13 11.70 5.30
C SER A 46 -7.28 10.43 5.37
N PHE A 47 -6.07 10.53 4.85
CA PHE A 47 -5.05 9.48 4.88
C PHE A 47 -3.74 10.05 5.42
N ALA A 48 -2.89 9.20 5.94
CA ALA A 48 -1.56 9.56 6.41
C ALA A 48 -0.50 8.82 5.58
N VAL A 49 0.57 9.50 5.19
CA VAL A 49 1.70 8.92 4.47
C VAL A 49 2.96 9.15 5.29
N PRO A 50 3.73 8.10 5.65
CA PRO A 50 4.95 8.25 6.44
C PRO A 50 5.93 9.22 5.78
N ILE A 51 6.46 10.17 6.55
CA ILE A 51 7.35 11.22 6.03
C ILE A 51 8.63 10.64 5.44
N ALA A 52 9.05 9.47 5.89
CA ALA A 52 10.23 8.78 5.37
C ALA A 52 10.14 8.43 3.87
N SER A 53 8.93 8.31 3.32
CA SER A 53 8.69 8.07 1.90
C SER A 53 8.38 9.33 1.11
N VAL A 54 8.30 10.50 1.76
CA VAL A 54 7.93 11.79 1.16
C VAL A 54 9.17 12.66 0.97
N GLN A 55 9.44 13.05 -0.26
CA GLN A 55 10.52 13.98 -0.61
C GLN A 55 10.10 15.44 -0.50
N GLY A 56 8.83 15.71 -0.75
CA GLY A 56 8.30 17.06 -0.75
C GLY A 56 6.84 17.13 -1.19
N VAL A 57 6.36 18.36 -1.30
CA VAL A 57 5.03 18.68 -1.82
C VAL A 57 5.21 19.61 -3.01
N GLY A 58 4.65 19.22 -4.15
CA GLY A 58 4.59 20.00 -5.35
C GLY A 58 3.18 20.53 -5.65
N ARG A 59 3.06 21.31 -6.71
CA ARG A 59 1.78 21.72 -7.28
C ARG A 59 1.91 21.76 -8.78
N ILE A 60 0.88 21.27 -9.48
CA ILE A 60 0.81 21.33 -10.94
C ILE A 60 -0.45 22.08 -11.37
N GLY A 61 -0.34 22.92 -12.40
CA GLY A 61 -1.51 23.57 -12.99
C GLY A 61 -2.47 22.55 -13.60
N ARG A 62 -3.78 22.80 -13.55
CA ARG A 62 -4.75 21.84 -14.12
C ARG A 62 -4.56 21.60 -15.59
N THR A 63 -4.36 22.68 -16.37
CA THR A 63 -4.12 22.55 -17.81
C THR A 63 -2.85 21.74 -18.12
N GLU A 64 -1.82 21.91 -17.31
CA GLU A 64 -0.58 21.16 -17.43
C GLU A 64 -0.80 19.69 -17.06
N LEU A 65 -1.52 19.43 -15.95
CA LEU A 65 -1.89 18.09 -15.54
C LEU A 65 -2.70 17.35 -16.61
N ASP A 66 -3.71 18.02 -17.19
CA ASP A 66 -4.55 17.43 -18.25
C ASP A 66 -3.71 17.11 -19.49
N THR A 67 -2.77 17.98 -19.84
CA THR A 67 -1.82 17.75 -20.94
C THR A 67 -0.92 16.56 -20.67
N GLN A 68 -0.39 16.44 -19.44
CA GLN A 68 0.45 15.31 -19.05
C GLN A 68 -0.34 13.99 -19.04
N LEU A 69 -1.58 14.01 -18.51
CA LEU A 69 -2.43 12.82 -18.45
C LEU A 69 -2.94 12.35 -19.81
N ALA A 70 -2.95 13.23 -20.84
CA ALA A 70 -3.24 12.88 -22.22
C ALA A 70 -2.07 12.14 -22.89
N GLY A 71 -0.87 12.22 -22.34
CA GLY A 71 0.33 11.52 -22.82
C GLY A 71 0.41 10.08 -22.31
N GLU A 72 1.29 9.30 -22.93
CA GLU A 72 1.50 7.89 -22.54
C GLU A 72 2.16 7.74 -21.16
N ASN A 73 3.07 8.66 -20.81
CA ASN A 73 3.86 8.62 -19.58
C ASN A 73 3.79 9.99 -18.87
N PRO A 74 2.73 10.24 -18.07
CA PRO A 74 2.61 11.48 -17.35
C PRO A 74 3.70 11.62 -16.29
N VAL A 75 4.50 12.69 -16.37
CA VAL A 75 5.60 12.97 -15.46
C VAL A 75 5.56 14.40 -14.93
N PHE A 76 6.04 14.57 -13.71
CA PHE A 76 6.24 15.86 -13.07
C PHE A 76 7.74 16.03 -12.78
N ALA A 77 8.36 17.04 -13.36
CA ALA A 77 9.77 17.33 -13.13
C ALA A 77 9.96 18.10 -11.82
N TYR A 78 10.78 17.56 -10.91
CA TYR A 78 11.10 18.20 -9.64
C TYR A 78 12.56 17.96 -9.29
N ALA A 79 13.27 19.03 -8.94
CA ALA A 79 14.69 19.01 -8.56
C ALA A 79 15.61 18.26 -9.56
N GLY A 80 15.29 18.32 -10.86
CA GLY A 80 16.07 17.64 -11.92
C GLY A 80 15.77 16.14 -12.07
N GLU A 81 14.75 15.64 -11.39
CA GLU A 81 14.29 14.26 -11.50
C GLU A 81 12.82 14.21 -11.95
N ASP A 82 12.46 13.16 -12.70
CA ASP A 82 11.11 12.94 -13.19
C ASP A 82 10.33 12.01 -12.26
N TYR A 83 9.15 12.45 -11.85
CA TYR A 83 8.23 11.72 -11.00
C TYR A 83 7.01 11.30 -11.81
N ALA A 84 6.73 10.02 -11.91
CA ALA A 84 5.52 9.52 -12.57
C ALA A 84 4.26 10.01 -11.83
N ILE A 85 3.33 10.61 -12.58
CA ILE A 85 2.09 11.14 -12.00
C ILE A 85 1.09 10.01 -11.75
N HIS A 86 0.58 9.93 -10.54
CA HIS A 86 -0.47 9.01 -10.13
C HIS A 86 -1.54 9.74 -9.34
N ASP A 87 -2.75 9.21 -9.35
CA ASP A 87 -3.88 9.72 -8.57
C ASP A 87 -4.10 8.83 -7.34
N LEU A 88 -4.03 9.40 -6.13
CA LEU A 88 -4.17 8.62 -4.89
C LEU A 88 -5.53 7.93 -4.82
N GLY A 89 -6.59 8.62 -5.20
CA GLY A 89 -7.93 8.04 -5.19
C GLY A 89 -8.03 6.80 -6.06
N ARG A 90 -7.43 6.82 -7.26
CA ARG A 90 -7.37 5.65 -8.14
C ARG A 90 -6.51 4.53 -7.55
N LEU A 91 -5.38 4.86 -6.94
CA LEU A 91 -4.49 3.86 -6.31
C LEU A 91 -5.17 3.09 -5.19
N ILE A 92 -6.07 3.74 -4.43
CA ILE A 92 -6.80 3.13 -3.31
C ILE A 92 -8.23 2.70 -3.68
N GLY A 93 -8.67 2.90 -4.93
CA GLY A 93 -10.04 2.58 -5.36
C GLY A 93 -11.13 3.50 -4.79
N HIS A 94 -10.79 4.72 -4.41
CA HIS A 94 -11.69 5.70 -3.75
C HIS A 94 -12.14 6.86 -4.66
N GLY A 95 -12.12 6.67 -5.97
CA GLY A 95 -12.43 7.72 -6.95
C GLY A 95 -11.17 8.46 -7.41
N THR A 96 -11.31 9.69 -7.88
CA THR A 96 -10.18 10.52 -8.38
C THR A 96 -10.04 11.78 -7.55
N ALA A 97 -8.80 12.23 -7.34
CA ALA A 97 -8.52 13.52 -6.74
C ALA A 97 -9.08 14.65 -7.61
N LYS A 98 -9.85 15.54 -7.01
CA LYS A 98 -10.53 16.62 -7.75
C LYS A 98 -9.94 18.00 -7.44
N ALA A 99 -9.47 18.25 -6.20
CA ALA A 99 -9.06 19.57 -5.72
C ALA A 99 -9.98 20.67 -6.28
N ALA A 100 -11.30 20.49 -6.10
CA ALA A 100 -12.36 21.06 -6.92
C ALA A 100 -12.32 22.60 -7.06
N ASP A 101 -11.83 23.29 -6.02
CA ASP A 101 -11.81 24.76 -5.96
C ASP A 101 -10.41 25.36 -6.22
N SER A 102 -9.45 24.55 -6.69
CA SER A 102 -8.08 25.01 -6.90
C SER A 102 -7.68 24.99 -8.36
N LEU A 103 -7.03 26.06 -8.84
CA LEU A 103 -6.40 26.12 -10.16
C LEU A 103 -5.17 25.21 -10.27
N GLN A 104 -4.68 24.73 -9.14
CA GLN A 104 -3.53 23.85 -9.05
C GLN A 104 -3.86 22.59 -8.28
N MET A 105 -3.38 21.45 -8.76
CA MET A 105 -3.47 20.15 -8.07
C MET A 105 -2.26 19.98 -7.14
N PRO A 106 -2.47 19.74 -5.85
CA PRO A 106 -1.39 19.38 -4.94
C PRO A 106 -0.83 18.00 -5.28
N LEU A 107 0.49 17.89 -5.23
CA LEU A 107 1.23 16.67 -5.49
C LEU A 107 2.04 16.30 -4.23
N LEU A 108 1.90 15.08 -3.76
CA LEU A 108 2.81 14.50 -2.77
C LEU A 108 3.92 13.76 -3.53
N LEU A 109 5.15 14.24 -3.40
CA LEU A 109 6.31 13.62 -4.07
C LEU A 109 6.84 12.49 -3.21
N ALA A 110 6.62 11.26 -3.65
CA ALA A 110 7.03 10.06 -2.94
C ALA A 110 8.25 9.41 -3.63
N ARG A 111 9.17 8.90 -2.78
CA ARG A 111 10.34 8.16 -3.23
C ARG A 111 10.54 6.91 -2.37
N SER A 112 10.80 5.78 -3.03
CA SER A 112 11.13 4.52 -2.37
C SER A 112 12.08 3.71 -3.25
N GLY A 113 13.38 3.74 -2.94
CA GLY A 113 14.42 3.21 -3.83
C GLY A 113 14.41 3.94 -5.17
N ASP A 114 14.24 3.20 -6.24
CA ASP A 114 14.18 3.75 -7.62
C ASP A 114 12.81 4.29 -8.00
N LEU A 115 11.79 4.03 -7.19
CA LEU A 115 10.45 4.53 -7.45
C LEU A 115 10.36 6.03 -7.13
N ARG A 116 9.96 6.82 -8.12
CA ARG A 116 9.61 8.24 -7.98
C ARG A 116 8.19 8.43 -8.46
N ALA A 117 7.32 8.92 -7.58
CA ALA A 117 5.92 9.11 -7.87
C ALA A 117 5.42 10.47 -7.37
N ALA A 118 4.74 11.21 -8.24
CA ALA A 118 4.01 12.42 -7.91
C ALA A 118 2.53 12.07 -7.74
N ILE A 119 2.05 12.07 -6.51
CA ILE A 119 0.73 11.59 -6.15
C ILE A 119 -0.24 12.77 -6.04
N CYS A 120 -1.21 12.85 -6.95
CA CYS A 120 -2.29 13.82 -6.90
C CYS A 120 -3.18 13.56 -5.69
N VAL A 121 -3.45 14.62 -4.93
CA VAL A 121 -4.34 14.62 -3.77
C VAL A 121 -5.22 15.85 -3.79
N ASP A 122 -6.37 15.83 -3.11
CA ASP A 122 -7.23 17.01 -3.04
C ASP A 122 -6.60 18.11 -2.18
N GLN A 123 -6.00 17.71 -1.08
CA GLN A 123 -5.38 18.63 -0.15
C GLN A 123 -4.23 17.97 0.62
N VAL A 124 -3.17 18.72 0.89
CA VAL A 124 -2.13 18.38 1.85
C VAL A 124 -2.37 19.17 3.12
N MET A 125 -2.62 18.48 4.23
CA MET A 125 -3.02 19.06 5.51
C MET A 125 -1.84 19.33 6.45
N GLY A 126 -0.60 19.02 6.01
CA GLY A 126 0.62 19.15 6.80
C GLY A 126 1.09 17.84 7.41
N SER A 127 2.17 17.91 8.21
CA SER A 127 2.77 16.76 8.88
C SER A 127 2.47 16.78 10.38
N ARG A 128 2.32 15.59 10.98
CA ARG A 128 2.12 15.39 12.42
C ARG A 128 2.77 14.09 12.87
N GLU A 129 3.06 14.01 14.14
CA GLU A 129 3.41 12.75 14.78
C GLU A 129 2.17 11.85 14.90
N ILE A 130 2.37 10.58 14.59
CA ILE A 130 1.35 9.54 14.67
C ILE A 130 1.88 8.33 15.43
N VAL A 131 0.98 7.63 16.09
CA VAL A 131 1.26 6.32 16.68
C VAL A 131 0.68 5.26 15.76
N VAL A 132 1.55 4.44 15.20
CA VAL A 132 1.12 3.32 14.38
C VAL A 132 0.59 2.21 15.28
N LYS A 133 -0.67 1.84 15.10
CA LYS A 133 -1.23 0.68 15.80
C LYS A 133 -1.02 -0.59 14.97
N PRO A 134 -0.53 -1.67 15.59
CA PRO A 134 -0.41 -2.93 14.88
C PRO A 134 -1.79 -3.42 14.45
N VAL A 135 -1.87 -3.88 13.22
CA VAL A 135 -3.08 -4.50 12.65
C VAL A 135 -2.95 -6.01 12.63
N GLY A 136 -4.08 -6.70 12.64
CA GLY A 136 -4.10 -8.14 12.50
C GLY A 136 -3.60 -8.61 11.11
N PRO A 137 -3.26 -9.91 10.99
CA PRO A 137 -2.71 -10.47 9.74
C PRO A 137 -3.56 -10.20 8.51
N GLN A 138 -4.88 -10.09 8.69
CA GLN A 138 -5.84 -9.86 7.60
C GLN A 138 -5.64 -8.50 6.91
N VAL A 139 -5.34 -7.45 7.69
CA VAL A 139 -5.12 -6.10 7.17
C VAL A 139 -3.68 -5.93 6.71
N ASN A 140 -2.73 -6.55 7.43
CA ASN A 140 -1.31 -6.48 7.11
C ASN A 140 -0.97 -7.15 5.76
N SER A 141 -1.86 -8.01 5.24
CA SER A 141 -1.72 -8.64 3.93
C SER A 141 -2.12 -7.73 2.76
N ILE A 142 -2.75 -6.58 3.02
CA ILE A 142 -3.20 -5.66 1.97
C ILE A 142 -2.03 -4.75 1.54
N PRO A 143 -1.49 -4.90 0.32
CA PRO A 143 -0.37 -4.08 -0.14
C PRO A 143 -0.72 -2.59 -0.11
N GLY A 144 0.16 -1.78 0.48
CA GLY A 144 0.01 -0.34 0.55
C GLY A 144 -0.82 0.17 1.74
N ILE A 145 -1.28 -0.72 2.63
CA ILE A 145 -1.84 -0.33 3.92
C ILE A 145 -0.83 -0.66 5.01
N PHE A 146 -0.38 0.36 5.72
CA PHE A 146 0.58 0.22 6.81
C PHE A 146 -0.12 -0.03 8.15
N GLY A 147 -1.31 0.51 8.33
CA GLY A 147 -2.13 0.36 9.53
C GLY A 147 -2.94 1.61 9.86
N PRO A 148 -3.76 1.57 10.90
CA PRO A 148 -4.50 2.74 11.39
C PRO A 148 -3.68 3.55 12.41
N THR A 149 -3.98 4.84 12.45
CA THR A 149 -3.64 5.73 13.56
C THR A 149 -4.89 6.40 14.11
N ILE A 150 -4.84 6.81 15.34
CA ILE A 150 -5.93 7.58 15.96
C ILE A 150 -5.45 9.01 16.15
N MET A 151 -6.20 9.95 15.60
CA MET A 151 -5.96 11.39 15.76
C MET A 151 -6.34 11.85 17.16
N GLY A 152 -5.83 13.01 17.56
CA GLY A 152 -6.17 13.61 18.85
C GLY A 152 -7.67 13.91 19.06
N ASP A 153 -8.45 14.01 17.99
CA ASP A 153 -9.89 14.17 17.97
C ASP A 153 -10.67 12.83 17.98
N GLY A 154 -9.97 11.71 18.11
CA GLY A 154 -10.54 10.36 18.14
C GLY A 154 -10.83 9.75 16.77
N ARG A 155 -10.63 10.46 15.66
CA ARG A 155 -10.83 9.92 14.31
C ARG A 155 -9.73 8.92 13.97
N VAL A 156 -10.14 7.83 13.31
CA VAL A 156 -9.23 6.82 12.77
C VAL A 156 -8.81 7.23 11.37
N VAL A 157 -7.51 7.23 11.11
CA VAL A 157 -6.92 7.54 9.80
C VAL A 157 -6.05 6.37 9.37
N MET A 158 -6.19 5.94 8.11
CA MET A 158 -5.35 4.88 7.54
C MET A 158 -4.01 5.45 7.11
N ILE A 159 -2.96 4.73 7.46
CA ILE A 159 -1.59 5.02 7.03
C ILE A 159 -1.33 4.23 5.75
N LEU A 160 -0.92 4.93 4.70
CA LEU A 160 -0.68 4.37 3.39
C LEU A 160 0.83 4.28 3.09
N ASP A 161 1.26 3.15 2.56
CA ASP A 161 2.56 3.03 1.89
C ASP A 161 2.35 3.21 0.38
N VAL A 162 2.84 4.33 -0.15
CA VAL A 162 2.63 4.71 -1.55
C VAL A 162 3.36 3.77 -2.51
N ALA A 163 4.52 3.26 -2.15
CA ALA A 163 5.34 2.47 -3.06
C ALA A 163 4.68 1.13 -3.47
N PRO A 164 4.16 0.30 -2.55
CA PRO A 164 3.39 -0.88 -2.92
C PRO A 164 2.11 -0.56 -3.70
N LEU A 165 1.42 0.56 -3.37
CA LEU A 165 0.22 0.99 -4.10
C LEU A 165 0.52 1.27 -5.57
N VAL A 166 1.57 2.05 -5.86
CA VAL A 166 2.00 2.37 -7.23
C VAL A 166 2.46 1.12 -7.98
N ARG A 167 3.25 0.26 -7.34
CA ARG A 167 3.71 -0.99 -7.96
C ARG A 167 2.54 -1.88 -8.35
N ARG A 168 1.58 -2.07 -7.46
CA ARG A 168 0.37 -2.85 -7.72
C ARG A 168 -0.45 -2.27 -8.87
N PHE A 169 -0.67 -0.96 -8.88
CA PHE A 169 -1.39 -0.27 -9.94
C PHE A 169 -0.75 -0.45 -11.30
N ASN A 170 0.58 -0.34 -11.38
CA ASN A 170 1.33 -0.53 -12.61
C ASN A 170 1.27 -1.97 -13.13
N VAL A 171 1.20 -2.98 -12.24
CA VAL A 171 1.00 -4.39 -12.64
C VAL A 171 -0.39 -4.58 -13.23
N ILE A 172 -1.43 -4.14 -12.55
CA ILE A 172 -2.83 -4.25 -13.02
C ILE A 172 -2.98 -3.56 -14.38
N ARG A 173 -2.44 -2.34 -14.53
CA ARG A 173 -2.51 -1.60 -15.80
C ARG A 173 -1.80 -2.31 -16.95
N ARG A 174 -0.76 -3.10 -16.68
CA ARG A 174 -0.07 -3.91 -17.69
C ARG A 174 -0.88 -5.14 -18.10
N GLU A 175 -1.61 -5.71 -17.17
CA GLU A 175 -2.49 -6.87 -17.43
C GLU A 175 -3.74 -6.44 -18.23
N ASP A 176 -4.27 -5.24 -18.00
CA ASP A 176 -5.39 -4.65 -18.74
C ASP A 176 -4.98 -4.03 -20.09
N ALA A 177 -3.69 -3.85 -20.36
CA ALA A 177 -3.22 -3.41 -21.67
C ALA A 177 -3.61 -4.46 -22.72
N PRO A 178 -4.23 -4.07 -23.86
CA PRO A 178 -4.57 -5.04 -24.90
C PRO A 178 -3.30 -5.78 -25.30
N VAL A 179 -3.27 -7.07 -24.99
CA VAL A 179 -2.21 -7.96 -25.45
C VAL A 179 -2.29 -7.90 -26.97
N VAL A 180 -1.38 -7.18 -27.62
CA VAL A 180 -1.18 -7.32 -29.06
C VAL A 180 -0.89 -8.80 -29.26
N PRO A 181 -1.74 -9.55 -29.99
CA PRO A 181 -1.48 -10.97 -30.16
C PRO A 181 -0.15 -11.09 -30.91
N VAL A 182 0.91 -11.35 -30.19
CA VAL A 182 2.10 -11.95 -30.79
C VAL A 182 1.57 -13.27 -31.34
N ALA A 183 1.56 -13.41 -32.66
CA ALA A 183 1.15 -14.64 -33.33
C ALA A 183 1.86 -15.79 -32.60
N ALA A 184 1.07 -16.52 -31.80
CA ALA A 184 1.58 -17.69 -31.12
C ALA A 184 2.08 -18.65 -32.19
N PRO A 185 3.31 -19.20 -32.08
CA PRO A 185 3.70 -20.27 -32.98
C PRO A 185 2.62 -21.33 -32.94
N GLU A 186 2.14 -21.79 -34.10
CA GLU A 186 1.16 -22.85 -34.20
C GLU A 186 1.68 -24.08 -33.46
N VAL A 187 1.30 -24.19 -32.20
CA VAL A 187 1.52 -25.42 -31.44
C VAL A 187 0.55 -26.43 -31.98
N LYS A 188 1.05 -27.37 -32.78
CA LYS A 188 0.29 -28.57 -33.17
C LYS A 188 -0.27 -29.18 -31.88
N ARG A 189 -1.55 -28.97 -31.63
CA ARG A 189 -2.24 -29.56 -30.51
C ARG A 189 -2.33 -31.05 -30.76
N ILE A 190 -1.51 -31.83 -30.09
CA ILE A 190 -1.70 -33.28 -30.01
C ILE A 190 -3.00 -33.48 -29.22
N PRO A 191 -3.99 -34.16 -29.81
CA PRO A 191 -5.24 -34.40 -29.10
C PRO A 191 -4.96 -35.21 -27.83
N ALA A 192 -5.25 -34.64 -26.67
CA ALA A 192 -5.19 -35.36 -25.42
C ALA A 192 -6.48 -36.15 -25.23
N VAL A 193 -6.38 -37.47 -25.15
CA VAL A 193 -7.50 -38.36 -24.84
C VAL A 193 -7.45 -38.67 -23.34
N MET A 194 -8.50 -38.27 -22.62
CA MET A 194 -8.66 -38.65 -21.23
C MET A 194 -9.40 -39.99 -21.15
N VAL A 195 -8.71 -41.02 -20.71
CA VAL A 195 -9.32 -42.33 -20.43
C VAL A 195 -9.67 -42.40 -18.96
N VAL A 196 -10.94 -42.51 -18.63
CA VAL A 196 -11.43 -42.72 -17.26
C VAL A 196 -11.83 -44.19 -17.15
N ASP A 197 -11.07 -44.95 -16.35
CA ASP A 197 -11.32 -46.36 -16.05
C ASP A 197 -11.15 -46.57 -14.54
N ASP A 198 -12.04 -47.35 -13.96
CA ASP A 198 -12.04 -47.75 -12.55
C ASP A 198 -11.09 -48.93 -12.27
N SER A 199 -10.60 -49.58 -13.31
CA SER A 199 -9.71 -50.74 -13.25
C SER A 199 -8.23 -50.31 -13.17
N ILE A 200 -7.54 -50.67 -12.10
CA ILE A 200 -6.11 -50.43 -11.88
C ILE A 200 -5.23 -51.12 -12.93
N THR A 201 -5.72 -52.16 -13.55
CA THR A 201 -4.97 -52.96 -14.56
C THR A 201 -4.90 -52.30 -15.91
N MET A 202 -5.91 -51.52 -16.30
CA MET A 202 -5.97 -50.84 -17.60
C MET A 202 -5.16 -49.55 -17.64
N ARG A 203 -4.91 -48.90 -16.50
CA ARG A 203 -4.13 -47.63 -16.40
C ARG A 203 -2.64 -47.77 -16.75
N LYS A 204 -2.12 -48.98 -16.89
CA LYS A 204 -0.69 -49.23 -17.15
C LYS A 204 -0.35 -49.48 -18.61
N VAL A 205 -1.31 -49.47 -19.53
CA VAL A 205 -1.12 -49.89 -20.95
C VAL A 205 -1.36 -48.75 -21.95
N THR A 206 -1.59 -47.50 -21.48
CA THR A 206 -1.79 -46.35 -22.37
C THR A 206 -0.64 -45.37 -22.30
#